data_f9019be90eb609bb336ab6a3c8164269
#
_entry.id   f9019be90eb609bb336ab6a3c8164269
#
_cell.length_a   1.000
_cell.length_b   1.000
_cell.length_c   1.000
_cell.angle_alpha   90.00
_cell.angle_beta   90.00
_cell.angle_gamma   90.00
#
_symmetry.space_group_name_H-M   'P 1'
#
loop_
_entity.id
_entity.type
_entity.pdbx_description
1 polymer ?
#
loop_
_entity_poly.entity_id
_entity_poly.type
_entity_poly.pdbx_seq_one_letter_code
_entity_poly.pdbx_strand_id
1 'polypeptide(L)'
;MMDCGELLKKLGSMSAVTGRENMATEKIAELFREYCDEVSVDAFYNVIGLKKGQAQNPGSVLVTAHYDEIGLIVTGIEESGFLRFSAAGGVDPKVIGAMEVTVHGKEDLFGVIGAKPPHLISPEDADKAVKMEDMRIDIGFDGPKARELVTVGDMVSFRNPAQELLNRRLAGKSMDNRSGVASLIEILKELKKLRHDDDVYVVATVQEELGLIGAFCTTYNIKADLGIVIDVCHGDMPDTPSDETFPLGKGVAIAVGPILNRKHTRACIKLAKDEKITHQIDPEAGDTGTEAAVHAVAREGIPVILLSIPSKYMHTTVEMVSVDDVIATGRLAARYIAGRVKE
;
A
#
# COMPACT_ATOMS: atom_id res chain seq x y z
N MET A 1 4.66 16.91 15.93
CA MET A 1 4.09 15.65 15.40
C MET A 1 3.49 15.99 14.04
N MET A 2 3.93 15.32 12.97
CA MET A 2 3.45 15.57 11.60
C MET A 2 1.96 15.24 11.50
N ASP A 3 1.17 16.08 10.82
CA ASP A 3 -0.23 15.79 10.48
C ASP A 3 -0.33 14.60 9.53
N CYS A 4 -1.43 13.84 9.61
CA CYS A 4 -1.63 12.63 8.80
C CYS A 4 -1.68 12.94 7.31
N GLY A 5 -2.29 14.07 6.90
CA GLY A 5 -2.32 14.49 5.50
C GLY A 5 -0.92 14.81 4.95
N GLU A 6 -0.10 15.51 5.73
CA GLU A 6 1.30 15.77 5.35
C GLU A 6 2.15 14.51 5.33
N LEU A 7 1.89 13.56 6.25
CA LEU A 7 2.54 12.26 6.24
C LEU A 7 2.19 11.47 4.96
N LEU A 8 0.92 11.43 4.56
CA LEU A 8 0.47 10.78 3.33
C LEU A 8 1.11 11.40 2.08
N LYS A 9 1.18 12.74 1.99
CA LYS A 9 1.89 13.43 0.90
C LYS A 9 3.36 13.02 0.85
N LYS A 10 4.03 12.97 2.00
CA LYS A 10 5.42 12.52 2.10
C LYS A 10 5.59 11.07 1.67
N LEU A 11 4.74 10.15 2.15
CA LEU A 11 4.76 8.73 1.78
C LEU A 11 4.47 8.53 0.29
N GLY A 12 3.41 9.15 -0.25
CA GLY A 12 3.03 9.06 -1.66
C GLY A 12 4.07 9.66 -2.62
N SER A 13 4.95 10.55 -2.16
CA SER A 13 6.05 11.08 -2.97
C SER A 13 7.27 10.15 -3.07
N MET A 14 7.36 9.13 -2.22
CA MET A 14 8.47 8.17 -2.27
C MET A 14 8.28 7.19 -3.44
N SER A 15 9.37 6.85 -4.10
CA SER A 15 9.40 5.74 -5.07
C SER A 15 9.81 4.45 -4.34
N ALA A 16 8.99 3.42 -4.46
CA ALA A 16 9.29 2.07 -3.99
C ALA A 16 8.49 1.07 -4.84
N VAL A 17 8.81 1.02 -6.13
CA VAL A 17 8.19 0.05 -7.04
C VAL A 17 8.45 -1.36 -6.51
N THR A 18 7.41 -2.19 -6.54
CA THR A 18 7.48 -3.56 -6.07
C THR A 18 8.70 -4.30 -6.62
N GLY A 19 9.52 -4.88 -5.73
CA GLY A 19 10.85 -5.45 -6.04
C GLY A 19 12.01 -4.43 -6.00
N ARG A 20 11.80 -3.14 -5.73
CA ARG A 20 12.83 -2.10 -5.57
C ARG A 20 12.58 -1.20 -4.35
N GLU A 21 12.04 -1.75 -3.29
CA GLU A 21 11.60 -1.02 -2.08
C GLU A 21 12.77 -0.45 -1.28
N ASN A 22 13.98 -0.97 -1.48
CA ASN A 22 15.19 -0.45 -0.85
C ASN A 22 15.39 1.07 -1.04
N MET A 23 14.74 1.69 -2.02
CA MET A 23 14.75 3.14 -2.25
C MET A 23 14.01 3.95 -1.18
N ALA A 24 13.04 3.36 -0.49
CA ALA A 24 12.24 4.01 0.53
C ALA A 24 12.44 3.43 1.94
N THR A 25 13.05 2.26 2.06
CA THR A 25 13.18 1.47 3.31
C THR A 25 13.69 2.31 4.48
N GLU A 26 14.83 3.03 4.32
CA GLU A 26 15.39 3.81 5.41
C GLU A 26 14.47 4.98 5.83
N LYS A 27 13.78 5.61 4.88
CA LYS A 27 12.82 6.69 5.18
C LYS A 27 11.61 6.18 5.98
N ILE A 28 11.16 4.96 5.71
CA ILE A 28 10.11 4.29 6.49
C ILE A 28 10.64 3.91 7.88
N ALA A 29 11.85 3.35 7.95
CA ALA A 29 12.49 3.00 9.21
C ALA A 29 12.68 4.22 10.14
N GLU A 30 13.07 5.37 9.58
CA GLU A 30 13.17 6.64 10.32
C GLU A 30 11.82 7.04 10.95
N LEU A 31 10.70 6.89 10.22
CA LEU A 31 9.37 7.17 10.76
C LEU A 31 9.01 6.25 11.92
N PHE A 32 9.40 4.98 11.86
CA PHE A 32 9.14 4.01 12.94
C PHE A 32 10.00 4.28 14.18
N ARG A 33 11.27 4.68 14.01
CA ARG A 33 12.19 4.99 15.13
C ARG A 33 11.67 6.09 16.06
N GLU A 34 10.79 6.98 15.59
CA GLU A 34 10.18 8.02 16.43
C GLU A 34 9.25 7.45 17.50
N TYR A 35 8.70 6.24 17.26
CA TYR A 35 7.61 5.68 18.09
C TYR A 35 7.91 4.28 18.63
N CYS A 36 8.74 3.49 17.98
CA CYS A 36 9.05 2.11 18.36
C CYS A 36 10.24 2.04 19.31
N ASP A 37 10.27 0.99 20.13
CA ASP A 37 11.37 0.72 21.06
C ASP A 37 12.55 0.08 20.33
N GLU A 38 12.28 -0.71 19.27
CA GLU A 38 13.26 -1.32 18.38
C GLU A 38 12.78 -1.21 16.93
N VAL A 39 13.70 -1.00 15.99
CA VAL A 39 13.40 -1.03 14.55
C VAL A 39 14.48 -1.81 13.82
N SER A 40 14.06 -2.74 12.99
CA SER A 40 14.94 -3.55 12.14
C SER A 40 14.41 -3.63 10.72
N VAL A 41 15.28 -3.99 9.80
CA VAL A 41 14.95 -4.25 8.39
C VAL A 41 15.40 -5.66 8.08
N ASP A 42 14.55 -6.48 7.50
CA ASP A 42 14.89 -7.84 7.11
C ASP A 42 15.57 -7.91 5.73
N ALA A 43 15.91 -9.12 5.29
CA ALA A 43 16.59 -9.35 4.02
C ALA A 43 15.74 -9.00 2.78
N PHE A 44 14.42 -8.92 2.93
CA PHE A 44 13.48 -8.52 1.88
C PHE A 44 13.13 -7.03 1.90
N TYR A 45 13.72 -6.26 2.84
CA TYR A 45 13.43 -4.84 3.09
C TYR A 45 12.11 -4.57 3.81
N ASN A 46 11.44 -5.56 4.41
CA ASN A 46 10.37 -5.28 5.35
C ASN A 46 10.91 -4.44 6.51
N VAL A 47 10.21 -3.38 6.86
CA VAL A 47 10.57 -2.53 8.02
C VAL A 47 9.75 -2.96 9.22
N ILE A 48 10.42 -3.48 10.24
CA ILE A 48 9.80 -4.07 11.43
C ILE A 48 10.06 -3.16 12.63
N GLY A 49 9.01 -2.59 13.18
CA GLY A 49 9.04 -1.83 14.42
C GLY A 49 8.42 -2.63 15.57
N LEU A 50 9.10 -2.72 16.70
CA LEU A 50 8.59 -3.31 17.93
C LEU A 50 8.22 -2.22 18.93
N LYS A 51 6.97 -2.23 19.40
CA LYS A 51 6.50 -1.45 20.55
C LYS A 51 6.21 -2.42 21.69
N LYS A 52 7.03 -2.35 22.75
CA LYS A 52 6.96 -3.29 23.89
C LYS A 52 5.69 -3.08 24.71
N GLY A 53 5.05 -4.17 25.06
CA GLY A 53 3.93 -4.24 25.98
C GLY A 53 4.33 -4.05 27.45
N GLN A 54 3.35 -3.79 28.31
CA GLN A 54 3.60 -3.54 29.72
C GLN A 54 3.35 -4.77 30.62
N ALA A 55 2.83 -5.87 30.07
CA ALA A 55 2.65 -7.10 30.81
C ALA A 55 3.99 -7.77 31.14
N GLN A 56 4.07 -8.49 32.25
CA GLN A 56 5.26 -9.28 32.62
C GLN A 56 5.52 -10.41 31.63
N ASN A 57 4.48 -11.00 31.07
CA ASN A 57 4.53 -12.00 29.99
C ASN A 57 3.63 -11.50 28.84
N PRO A 58 4.12 -10.62 27.98
CA PRO A 58 3.32 -10.04 26.91
C PRO A 58 2.84 -11.11 25.92
N GLY A 59 1.66 -10.92 25.35
CA GLY A 59 1.28 -11.53 24.09
C GLY A 59 1.93 -10.81 22.96
N SER A 60 1.54 -11.15 21.74
CA SER A 60 2.08 -10.49 20.56
C SER A 60 0.99 -10.17 19.53
N VAL A 61 1.02 -8.97 19.00
CA VAL A 61 0.17 -8.54 17.89
C VAL A 61 1.04 -8.12 16.73
N LEU A 62 0.75 -8.65 15.54
CA LEU A 62 1.41 -8.27 14.30
C LEU A 62 0.44 -7.37 13.51
N VAL A 63 0.87 -6.14 13.20
CA VAL A 63 0.10 -5.21 12.38
C VAL A 63 0.88 -4.94 11.10
N THR A 64 0.28 -5.20 9.94
CA THR A 64 0.95 -5.05 8.65
C THR A 64 0.20 -4.12 7.71
N ALA A 65 0.97 -3.42 6.86
CA ALA A 65 0.52 -2.72 5.67
C ALA A 65 1.69 -2.65 4.69
N HIS A 66 1.48 -2.88 3.40
CA HIS A 66 2.57 -2.83 2.44
C HIS A 66 2.95 -1.39 2.06
N TYR A 67 4.23 -1.19 1.70
CA TYR A 67 4.71 0.10 1.23
C TYR A 67 5.27 0.08 -0.19
N ASP A 68 5.27 -1.06 -0.84
CA ASP A 68 5.52 -1.12 -2.28
C ASP A 68 4.36 -0.51 -3.08
N GLU A 69 4.61 -0.27 -4.32
CA GLU A 69 3.68 0.34 -5.25
C GLU A 69 3.79 -0.30 -6.63
N ILE A 70 2.72 -0.30 -7.40
CA ILE A 70 2.76 -0.68 -8.81
C ILE A 70 3.66 0.25 -9.61
N GLY A 71 4.30 -0.28 -10.65
CA GLY A 71 5.16 0.49 -11.54
C GLY A 71 5.52 -0.28 -12.80
N LEU A 72 6.66 0.06 -13.39
CA LEU A 72 7.12 -0.58 -14.62
C LEU A 72 8.56 -1.05 -14.48
N ILE A 73 8.94 -2.01 -15.32
CA ILE A 73 10.32 -2.49 -15.45
C ILE A 73 10.80 -2.33 -16.89
N VAL A 74 12.01 -1.82 -17.09
CA VAL A 74 12.63 -1.71 -18.41
C VAL A 74 12.94 -3.10 -18.96
N THR A 75 12.42 -3.44 -20.13
CA THR A 75 12.64 -4.73 -20.79
C THR A 75 13.52 -4.65 -22.03
N GLY A 76 13.83 -3.43 -22.50
CA GLY A 76 14.73 -3.24 -23.64
C GLY A 76 15.00 -1.77 -23.93
N ILE A 77 16.08 -1.49 -24.65
CA ILE A 77 16.50 -0.15 -25.08
C ILE A 77 16.69 -0.19 -26.59
N GLU A 78 15.92 0.61 -27.31
CA GLU A 78 15.96 0.67 -28.77
C GLU A 78 17.18 1.45 -29.28
N GLU A 79 17.52 1.29 -30.55
CA GLU A 79 18.60 2.06 -31.18
C GLU A 79 18.34 3.57 -31.19
N SER A 80 17.07 3.95 -31.23
CA SER A 80 16.58 5.33 -31.14
C SER A 80 16.64 5.94 -29.75
N GLY A 81 16.89 5.12 -28.69
CA GLY A 81 16.90 5.56 -27.29
C GLY A 81 15.61 5.33 -26.52
N PHE A 82 14.52 4.99 -27.18
CA PHE A 82 13.26 4.65 -26.51
C PHE A 82 13.41 3.39 -25.66
N LEU A 83 12.74 3.36 -24.50
CA LEU A 83 12.73 2.19 -23.63
C LEU A 83 11.45 1.38 -23.83
N ARG A 84 11.62 0.06 -23.97
CA ARG A 84 10.54 -0.91 -23.84
C ARG A 84 10.38 -1.26 -22.37
N PHE A 85 9.16 -1.55 -21.95
CA PHE A 85 8.83 -1.84 -20.56
C PHE A 85 7.72 -2.87 -20.44
N SER A 86 7.56 -3.40 -19.22
CA SER A 86 6.43 -4.22 -18.78
C SER A 86 5.94 -3.75 -17.43
N ALA A 87 4.73 -4.17 -17.04
CA ALA A 87 4.20 -3.90 -15.71
C ALA A 87 5.01 -4.62 -14.61
N ALA A 88 5.14 -3.96 -13.48
CA ALA A 88 5.52 -4.52 -12.19
C ALA A 88 4.33 -4.26 -11.24
N GLY A 89 3.59 -5.33 -10.87
CA GLY A 89 2.29 -5.24 -10.21
C GLY A 89 1.12 -5.05 -11.19
N GLY A 90 -0.05 -4.73 -10.66
CA GLY A 90 -1.33 -4.67 -11.37
C GLY A 90 -1.57 -3.38 -12.16
N VAL A 91 -0.72 -3.03 -13.12
CA VAL A 91 -0.86 -1.79 -13.93
C VAL A 91 -1.87 -1.95 -15.07
N ASP A 92 -2.90 -1.11 -15.13
CA ASP A 92 -3.81 -1.03 -16.28
C ASP A 92 -3.21 -0.20 -17.43
N PRO A 93 -2.95 -0.80 -18.61
CA PRO A 93 -2.39 -0.10 -19.75
C PRO A 93 -3.26 1.05 -20.29
N LYS A 94 -4.56 1.06 -19.97
CA LYS A 94 -5.48 2.12 -20.44
C LYS A 94 -5.21 3.48 -19.79
N VAL A 95 -4.60 3.50 -18.59
CA VAL A 95 -4.43 4.74 -17.80
C VAL A 95 -3.00 5.28 -17.84
N ILE A 96 -2.03 4.54 -18.42
CA ILE A 96 -0.62 4.94 -18.38
C ILE A 96 -0.15 5.76 -19.59
N GLY A 97 -0.94 5.81 -20.66
CA GLY A 97 -0.62 6.63 -21.83
C GLY A 97 -0.48 8.11 -21.47
N ALA A 98 0.55 8.77 -21.94
CA ALA A 98 0.94 10.16 -21.65
C ALA A 98 1.33 10.45 -20.19
N MET A 99 1.60 9.42 -19.37
CA MET A 99 2.07 9.61 -18.01
C MET A 99 3.55 9.99 -17.96
N GLU A 100 3.86 10.89 -17.02
CA GLU A 100 5.24 11.18 -16.63
C GLU A 100 5.76 10.08 -15.70
N VAL A 101 7.02 9.72 -15.87
CA VAL A 101 7.68 8.67 -15.08
C VAL A 101 9.07 9.09 -14.63
N THR A 102 9.58 8.39 -13.61
CA THR A 102 11.00 8.42 -13.24
C THR A 102 11.59 7.05 -13.54
N VAL A 103 12.57 6.98 -14.42
CA VAL A 103 13.36 5.77 -14.69
C VAL A 103 14.52 5.75 -13.72
N HIS A 104 14.60 4.72 -12.88
CA HIS A 104 15.61 4.55 -11.84
C HIS A 104 16.82 3.78 -12.37
N GLY A 105 17.59 4.43 -13.26
CA GLY A 105 18.83 3.91 -13.82
C GLY A 105 20.05 4.20 -12.93
N LYS A 106 21.20 4.55 -13.56
CA LYS A 106 22.38 5.03 -12.81
C LYS A 106 22.12 6.31 -12.04
N GLU A 107 21.19 7.10 -12.52
CA GLU A 107 20.59 8.27 -11.87
C GLU A 107 19.10 8.30 -12.21
N ASP A 108 18.32 9.06 -11.46
CA ASP A 108 16.90 9.23 -11.73
C ASP A 108 16.68 10.08 -12.98
N LEU A 109 16.07 9.48 -14.00
CA LEU A 109 15.79 10.14 -15.28
C LEU A 109 14.31 10.45 -15.42
N PHE A 110 13.99 11.65 -15.84
CA PHE A 110 12.64 11.98 -16.28
C PHE A 110 12.32 11.27 -17.59
N GLY A 111 11.13 10.71 -17.70
CA GLY A 111 10.62 10.11 -18.93
C GLY A 111 9.13 10.34 -19.10
N VAL A 112 8.63 10.11 -20.31
CA VAL A 112 7.21 10.16 -20.65
C VAL A 112 6.81 8.88 -21.38
N ILE A 113 5.61 8.35 -21.06
CA ILE A 113 5.06 7.19 -21.77
C ILE A 113 4.34 7.69 -23.01
N GLY A 114 4.88 7.38 -24.18
CA GLY A 114 4.32 7.75 -25.48
C GLY A 114 3.74 6.56 -26.23
N ALA A 115 2.74 6.85 -27.07
CA ALA A 115 2.17 5.92 -28.03
C ALA A 115 1.95 6.63 -29.37
N LYS A 116 1.66 5.86 -30.41
CA LYS A 116 1.35 6.43 -31.72
C LYS A 116 0.12 7.34 -31.62
N PRO A 117 0.17 8.56 -32.19
CA PRO A 117 -0.97 9.45 -32.20
C PRO A 117 -2.09 8.90 -33.12
N PRO A 118 -3.36 9.24 -32.86
CA PRO A 118 -4.53 8.65 -33.56
C PRO A 118 -4.45 8.71 -35.09
N HIS A 119 -3.90 9.79 -35.67
CA HIS A 119 -3.79 9.96 -37.11
C HIS A 119 -2.70 9.07 -37.78
N LEU A 120 -1.88 8.37 -37.00
CA LEU A 120 -0.90 7.38 -37.47
C LEU A 120 -1.32 5.94 -37.14
N ILE A 121 -2.48 5.76 -36.52
CA ILE A 121 -3.06 4.44 -36.23
C ILE A 121 -3.93 4.01 -37.44
N SER A 122 -3.94 2.72 -37.75
CA SER A 122 -4.79 2.20 -38.82
C SER A 122 -6.29 2.37 -38.46
N PRO A 123 -7.19 2.57 -39.43
CA PRO A 123 -8.64 2.62 -39.13
C PRO A 123 -9.17 1.39 -38.38
N GLU A 124 -8.57 0.22 -38.59
CA GLU A 124 -8.93 -1.04 -37.95
C GLU A 124 -8.55 -1.09 -36.46
N ASP A 125 -7.59 -0.27 -36.05
CA ASP A 125 -7.08 -0.21 -34.68
C ASP A 125 -7.52 1.05 -33.93
N ALA A 126 -8.18 1.99 -34.61
CA ALA A 126 -8.55 3.30 -34.04
C ALA A 126 -9.41 3.24 -32.76
N ASP A 127 -10.28 2.23 -32.68
CA ASP A 127 -11.17 2.02 -31.52
C ASP A 127 -10.61 1.03 -30.50
N LYS A 128 -9.40 0.50 -30.69
CA LYS A 128 -8.76 -0.43 -29.76
C LYS A 128 -7.92 0.30 -28.73
N ALA A 129 -7.97 -0.18 -27.49
CA ALA A 129 -7.04 0.29 -26.47
C ALA A 129 -5.58 0.01 -26.89
N VAL A 130 -4.70 0.98 -26.70
CA VAL A 130 -3.28 0.81 -26.96
C VAL A 130 -2.71 -0.24 -26.03
N LYS A 131 -2.05 -1.25 -26.59
CA LYS A 131 -1.39 -2.26 -25.78
C LYS A 131 -0.10 -1.74 -25.19
N MET A 132 0.27 -2.23 -24.01
CA MET A 132 1.52 -1.84 -23.34
C MET A 132 2.76 -2.09 -24.21
N GLU A 133 2.78 -3.17 -24.98
CA GLU A 133 3.86 -3.52 -25.91
C GLU A 133 4.07 -2.51 -27.06
N ASP A 134 3.04 -1.70 -27.34
CA ASP A 134 3.08 -0.65 -28.37
C ASP A 134 3.49 0.72 -27.80
N MET A 135 3.56 0.85 -26.48
CA MET A 135 4.02 2.06 -25.79
C MET A 135 5.53 2.07 -25.61
N ARG A 136 6.09 3.25 -25.46
CA ARG A 136 7.53 3.46 -25.18
C ARG A 136 7.70 4.55 -24.13
N ILE A 137 8.76 4.43 -23.35
CA ILE A 137 9.21 5.53 -22.50
C ILE A 137 10.27 6.30 -23.28
N ASP A 138 10.03 7.59 -23.46
CA ASP A 138 10.98 8.55 -24.03
C ASP A 138 11.69 9.28 -22.88
N ILE A 139 13.01 9.18 -22.83
CA ILE A 139 13.89 9.84 -21.85
C ILE A 139 14.73 10.96 -22.49
N GLY A 140 14.47 11.28 -23.77
CA GLY A 140 15.13 12.37 -24.50
C GLY A 140 16.56 12.10 -24.95
N PHE A 141 17.06 10.85 -24.85
CA PHE A 141 18.42 10.47 -25.26
C PHE A 141 18.41 9.55 -26.47
N ASP A 142 19.52 9.55 -27.23
CA ASP A 142 19.78 8.54 -28.25
C ASP A 142 20.14 7.17 -27.62
N GLY A 143 20.18 6.12 -28.46
CA GLY A 143 20.42 4.76 -27.99
C GLY A 143 21.77 4.56 -27.28
N PRO A 144 22.92 5.08 -27.78
CA PRO A 144 24.17 5.01 -27.05
C PRO A 144 24.12 5.63 -25.66
N LYS A 145 23.54 6.82 -25.53
CA LYS A 145 23.43 7.52 -24.24
C LYS A 145 22.41 6.86 -23.32
N ALA A 146 21.28 6.41 -23.85
CA ALA A 146 20.27 5.66 -23.08
C ALA A 146 20.89 4.39 -22.47
N ARG A 147 21.67 3.62 -23.24
CA ARG A 147 22.37 2.41 -22.75
C ARG A 147 23.50 2.69 -21.75
N GLU A 148 24.05 3.90 -21.76
CA GLU A 148 24.99 4.31 -20.72
C GLU A 148 24.30 4.52 -19.36
N LEU A 149 23.07 5.05 -19.34
CA LEU A 149 22.35 5.50 -18.16
C LEU A 149 21.34 4.47 -17.64
N VAL A 150 20.76 3.66 -18.52
CA VAL A 150 19.68 2.71 -18.21
C VAL A 150 20.10 1.30 -18.57
N THR A 151 19.68 0.35 -17.74
CA THR A 151 19.91 -1.09 -17.92
C THR A 151 18.56 -1.82 -17.95
N VAL A 152 18.46 -2.91 -18.73
CA VAL A 152 17.30 -3.80 -18.65
C VAL A 152 17.17 -4.34 -17.21
N GLY A 153 15.97 -4.23 -16.65
CA GLY A 153 15.70 -4.52 -15.24
C GLY A 153 15.61 -3.30 -14.34
N ASP A 154 15.97 -2.10 -14.82
CA ASP A 154 15.74 -0.87 -14.05
C ASP A 154 14.24 -0.62 -13.88
N MET A 155 13.85 -0.21 -12.66
CA MET A 155 12.46 0.05 -12.34
C MET A 155 12.05 1.48 -12.71
N VAL A 156 10.76 1.66 -12.93
CA VAL A 156 10.18 2.94 -13.34
C VAL A 156 8.97 3.23 -12.47
N SER A 157 8.99 4.35 -11.76
CA SER A 157 7.85 4.83 -10.97
C SER A 157 7.07 5.92 -11.71
N PHE A 158 5.76 5.95 -11.48
CA PHE A 158 4.90 7.05 -11.97
C PHE A 158 5.19 8.35 -11.21
N ARG A 159 5.01 9.49 -11.90
CA ARG A 159 5.18 10.83 -11.33
C ARG A 159 3.81 11.49 -11.16
N ASN A 160 3.18 11.23 -10.05
CA ASN A 160 1.95 11.91 -9.67
C ASN A 160 1.91 12.07 -8.14
N PRO A 161 2.59 13.10 -7.58
CA PRO A 161 2.61 13.32 -6.14
C PRO A 161 1.19 13.65 -5.63
N ALA A 162 0.90 13.20 -4.42
CA ALA A 162 -0.41 13.38 -3.82
C ALA A 162 -0.79 14.86 -3.67
N GLN A 163 -1.96 15.21 -4.16
CA GLN A 163 -2.57 16.53 -4.10
C GLN A 163 -3.78 16.53 -3.17
N GLU A 164 -3.96 17.62 -2.45
CA GLU A 164 -5.10 17.79 -1.57
C GLU A 164 -6.32 18.29 -2.33
N LEU A 165 -7.45 17.63 -2.12
CA LEU A 165 -8.75 18.03 -2.60
C LEU A 165 -9.63 18.48 -1.42
N LEU A 166 -10.83 19.02 -1.73
CA LEU A 166 -11.80 19.36 -0.70
C LEU A 166 -12.17 18.16 0.18
N ASN A 167 -12.63 18.44 1.38
CA ASN A 167 -13.08 17.45 2.37
C ASN A 167 -11.96 16.48 2.85
N ARG A 168 -10.75 17.00 3.00
CA ARG A 168 -9.57 16.24 3.48
C ARG A 168 -9.33 14.96 2.68
N ARG A 169 -9.49 15.04 1.36
CA ARG A 169 -9.15 13.95 0.42
C ARG A 169 -7.79 14.23 -0.18
N LEU A 170 -7.03 13.16 -0.40
CA LEU A 170 -5.76 13.20 -1.13
C LEU A 170 -5.87 12.30 -2.35
N ALA A 171 -5.42 12.81 -3.49
CA ALA A 171 -5.33 12.04 -4.72
C ALA A 171 -3.90 12.04 -5.25
N GLY A 172 -3.37 10.89 -5.62
CA GLY A 172 -2.02 10.71 -6.15
C GLY A 172 -1.71 9.25 -6.38
N LYS A 173 -0.48 8.95 -6.72
CA LYS A 173 -0.03 7.56 -6.82
C LYS A 173 0.09 6.91 -5.44
N SER A 174 0.04 5.60 -5.38
CA SER A 174 0.47 4.78 -4.24
C SER A 174 -0.33 5.01 -2.95
N MET A 175 -1.57 5.49 -3.02
CA MET A 175 -2.43 5.50 -1.84
C MET A 175 -2.70 4.06 -1.39
N ASP A 176 -2.75 3.15 -2.31
CA ASP A 176 -2.52 1.72 -2.19
C ASP A 176 -1.00 1.44 -2.11
N ASN A 177 -0.41 1.06 -0.95
CA ASN A 177 -1.07 1.11 0.37
C ASN A 177 -0.27 2.03 1.34
N ARG A 178 0.17 3.21 0.82
CA ARG A 178 0.80 4.24 1.67
C ARG A 178 -0.18 4.80 2.71
N SER A 179 -1.49 4.68 2.46
CA SER A 179 -2.53 5.00 3.42
C SER A 179 -2.53 4.02 4.60
N GLY A 180 -2.31 2.74 4.35
CA GLY A 180 -2.09 1.74 5.39
C GLY A 180 -0.82 2.04 6.20
N VAL A 181 0.30 2.35 5.54
CA VAL A 181 1.54 2.76 6.23
C VAL A 181 1.31 4.01 7.10
N ALA A 182 0.55 5.00 6.63
CA ALA A 182 0.19 6.15 7.44
C ALA A 182 -0.66 5.74 8.66
N SER A 183 -1.58 4.78 8.50
CA SER A 183 -2.35 4.21 9.62
C SER A 183 -1.46 3.48 10.62
N LEU A 184 -0.38 2.79 10.19
CA LEU A 184 0.61 2.21 11.12
C LEU A 184 1.24 3.28 12.02
N ILE A 185 1.57 4.44 11.45
CA ILE A 185 2.10 5.58 12.24
C ILE A 185 1.03 6.14 13.19
N GLU A 186 -0.24 6.24 12.75
CA GLU A 186 -1.33 6.67 13.63
C GLU A 186 -1.56 5.67 14.78
N ILE A 187 -1.43 4.35 14.54
CA ILE A 187 -1.44 3.32 15.60
C ILE A 187 -0.34 3.62 16.63
N LEU A 188 0.89 3.81 16.19
CA LEU A 188 2.03 4.07 17.05
C LEU A 188 1.86 5.37 17.86
N LYS A 189 1.33 6.43 17.24
CA LYS A 189 0.99 7.69 17.93
C LYS A 189 -0.05 7.50 19.03
N GLU A 190 -1.09 6.70 18.78
CA GLU A 190 -2.13 6.39 19.77
C GLU A 190 -1.59 5.49 20.87
N LEU A 191 -0.85 4.41 20.56
CA LEU A 191 -0.25 3.51 21.54
C LEU A 191 0.74 4.21 22.48
N LYS A 192 1.38 5.30 22.04
CA LYS A 192 2.21 6.15 22.93
C LYS A 192 1.41 6.78 24.06
N LYS A 193 0.08 6.95 23.90
CA LYS A 193 -0.84 7.54 24.86
C LYS A 193 -1.64 6.51 25.64
N LEU A 194 -1.67 5.27 25.16
CA LEU A 194 -2.48 4.19 25.71
C LEU A 194 -1.59 3.16 26.41
N ARG A 195 -2.08 2.62 27.51
CA ARG A 195 -1.51 1.40 28.07
C ARG A 195 -1.93 0.22 27.20
N HIS A 196 -0.97 -0.63 26.85
CA HIS A 196 -1.20 -1.94 26.21
C HIS A 196 -0.32 -3.00 26.86
N ASP A 197 -0.81 -4.21 26.95
CA ASP A 197 -0.13 -5.30 27.64
C ASP A 197 0.68 -6.18 26.67
N ASP A 198 0.26 -6.30 25.41
CA ASP A 198 0.93 -7.10 24.38
C ASP A 198 2.08 -6.35 23.70
N ASP A 199 3.11 -7.08 23.26
CA ASP A 199 4.11 -6.58 22.33
C ASP A 199 3.46 -6.35 20.97
N VAL A 200 3.72 -5.21 20.35
CA VAL A 200 3.14 -4.84 19.06
C VAL A 200 4.24 -4.74 18.02
N TYR A 201 4.22 -5.66 17.07
CA TYR A 201 5.06 -5.61 15.87
C TYR A 201 4.29 -4.86 14.79
N VAL A 202 4.78 -3.68 14.41
CA VAL A 202 4.24 -2.89 13.31
C VAL A 202 5.17 -3.06 12.13
N VAL A 203 4.66 -3.57 11.02
CA VAL A 203 5.49 -3.92 9.87
C VAL A 203 4.99 -3.22 8.61
N ALA A 204 5.87 -2.44 7.99
CA ALA A 204 5.69 -2.02 6.62
C ALA A 204 6.29 -3.11 5.70
N THR A 205 5.42 -3.82 4.99
CA THR A 205 5.77 -4.98 4.17
C THR A 205 6.12 -4.59 2.74
N VAL A 206 6.72 -5.51 1.99
CA VAL A 206 7.17 -5.34 0.62
C VAL A 206 6.59 -6.39 -0.30
N GLN A 207 6.63 -6.11 -1.62
CA GLN A 207 6.24 -7.06 -2.67
C GLN A 207 4.85 -7.67 -2.45
N GLU A 208 3.95 -6.89 -1.89
CA GLU A 208 2.54 -7.26 -1.82
C GLU A 208 1.98 -7.40 -3.23
N GLU A 209 2.24 -6.41 -4.07
CA GLU A 209 1.81 -6.28 -5.47
C GLU A 209 2.34 -7.37 -6.42
N LEU A 210 3.32 -8.18 -5.97
CA LEU A 210 3.85 -9.35 -6.69
C LEU A 210 3.40 -10.69 -6.10
N GLY A 211 2.55 -10.69 -5.07
CA GLY A 211 2.02 -11.90 -4.47
C GLY A 211 2.34 -12.07 -2.99
N LEU A 212 2.25 -11.00 -2.20
CA LEU A 212 2.26 -10.99 -0.72
C LEU A 212 3.60 -11.46 -0.11
N ILE A 213 4.71 -11.32 -0.83
CA ILE A 213 5.99 -11.98 -0.48
C ILE A 213 6.53 -11.51 0.87
N GLY A 214 6.48 -10.19 1.14
CA GLY A 214 6.92 -9.63 2.41
C GLY A 214 6.12 -10.16 3.60
N ALA A 215 4.82 -10.33 3.43
CA ALA A 215 3.95 -10.90 4.45
C ALA A 215 4.30 -12.36 4.77
N PHE A 216 4.60 -13.19 3.77
CA PHE A 216 5.08 -14.57 4.02
C PHE A 216 6.33 -14.59 4.90
N CYS A 217 7.29 -13.70 4.64
CA CYS A 217 8.53 -13.65 5.41
C CYS A 217 8.30 -13.19 6.85
N THR A 218 7.52 -12.12 7.03
CA THR A 218 7.29 -11.53 8.35
C THR A 218 6.42 -12.42 9.24
N THR A 219 5.34 -12.99 8.71
CA THR A 219 4.45 -13.88 9.46
C THR A 219 5.12 -15.20 9.82
N TYR A 220 6.08 -15.67 9.01
CA TYR A 220 6.88 -16.83 9.38
C TYR A 220 7.83 -16.53 10.53
N ASN A 221 8.46 -15.37 10.56
CA ASN A 221 9.48 -15.01 11.56
C ASN A 221 8.87 -14.47 12.87
N ILE A 222 7.78 -13.74 12.80
CA ILE A 222 7.10 -13.14 13.96
C ILE A 222 5.99 -14.08 14.42
N LYS A 223 6.16 -14.65 15.62
CA LYS A 223 5.10 -15.48 16.24
C LYS A 223 4.07 -14.59 16.92
N ALA A 224 3.04 -14.24 16.19
CA ALA A 224 1.98 -13.39 16.70
C ALA A 224 0.76 -14.19 17.16
N ASP A 225 0.13 -13.75 18.24
CA ASP A 225 -1.15 -14.31 18.74
C ASP A 225 -2.35 -13.73 17.99
N LEU A 226 -2.15 -12.59 17.31
CA LEU A 226 -3.16 -11.92 16.48
C LEU A 226 -2.49 -11.15 15.36
N GLY A 227 -3.01 -11.26 14.14
CA GLY A 227 -2.72 -10.41 13.00
C GLY A 227 -3.76 -9.31 12.81
N ILE A 228 -3.32 -8.10 12.51
CA ILE A 228 -4.16 -7.00 12.04
C ILE A 228 -3.56 -6.55 10.72
N VAL A 229 -4.28 -6.77 9.64
CA VAL A 229 -3.86 -6.31 8.31
C VAL A 229 -4.59 -5.02 8.01
N ILE A 230 -3.84 -4.02 7.54
CA ILE A 230 -4.39 -2.76 7.04
C ILE A 230 -4.12 -2.69 5.56
N ASP A 231 -5.18 -2.58 4.80
CA ASP A 231 -5.10 -2.48 3.35
C ASP A 231 -6.12 -1.46 2.81
N VAL A 232 -6.26 -1.35 1.52
CA VAL A 232 -7.31 -0.57 0.88
C VAL A 232 -8.47 -1.47 0.45
N CYS A 233 -9.63 -0.88 0.23
CA CYS A 233 -10.77 -1.51 -0.44
C CYS A 233 -11.37 -0.55 -1.46
N HIS A 234 -12.26 -1.04 -2.33
CA HIS A 234 -12.83 -0.24 -3.39
C HIS A 234 -13.70 0.90 -2.86
N GLY A 235 -13.28 2.15 -3.13
CA GLY A 235 -14.09 3.34 -2.88
C GLY A 235 -15.22 3.47 -3.90
N ASP A 236 -16.34 4.11 -3.51
CA ASP A 236 -17.48 4.36 -4.38
C ASP A 236 -17.12 5.24 -5.58
N MET A 237 -17.50 4.82 -6.76
CA MET A 237 -17.28 5.54 -8.02
C MET A 237 -18.54 5.47 -8.89
N PRO A 238 -18.69 6.34 -9.90
CA PRO A 238 -19.74 6.15 -10.90
C PRO A 238 -19.70 4.76 -11.52
N ASP A 239 -20.87 4.17 -11.71
CA ASP A 239 -21.07 2.87 -12.35
C ASP A 239 -20.44 1.65 -11.61
N THR A 240 -20.12 1.78 -10.32
CA THR A 240 -19.69 0.67 -9.48
C THR A 240 -20.83 0.12 -8.61
N PRO A 241 -20.86 -1.19 -8.33
CA PRO A 241 -21.86 -1.79 -7.44
C PRO A 241 -21.77 -1.21 -6.02
N SER A 242 -22.91 -0.80 -5.45
CA SER A 242 -22.96 -0.18 -4.12
C SER A 242 -22.75 -1.18 -2.96
N ASP A 243 -22.81 -2.47 -3.22
CA ASP A 243 -22.58 -3.57 -2.29
C ASP A 243 -21.11 -4.06 -2.28
N GLU A 244 -20.30 -3.60 -3.26
CA GLU A 244 -18.88 -3.92 -3.37
C GLU A 244 -17.97 -2.68 -3.17
N THR A 245 -18.55 -1.50 -2.92
CA THR A 245 -17.79 -0.25 -2.81
C THR A 245 -18.18 0.56 -1.58
N PHE A 246 -17.22 1.31 -1.03
CA PHE A 246 -17.37 2.02 0.25
C PHE A 246 -17.15 3.53 0.08
N PRO A 247 -18.10 4.37 0.52
CA PRO A 247 -17.94 5.83 0.47
C PRO A 247 -16.75 6.32 1.28
N LEU A 248 -15.93 7.20 0.67
CA LEU A 248 -14.85 7.90 1.35
C LEU A 248 -15.38 8.87 2.40
N GLY A 249 -14.70 8.96 3.55
CA GLY A 249 -15.10 9.82 4.66
C GLY A 249 -16.17 9.18 5.56
N LYS A 250 -16.41 7.88 5.40
CA LYS A 250 -17.33 7.09 6.24
C LYS A 250 -16.58 6.12 7.18
N GLY A 251 -15.28 6.32 7.33
CA GLY A 251 -14.43 5.58 8.24
C GLY A 251 -13.94 4.27 7.66
N VAL A 252 -13.28 3.50 8.52
CA VAL A 252 -12.67 2.22 8.20
C VAL A 252 -13.72 1.19 7.76
N ALA A 253 -13.44 0.44 6.70
CA ALA A 253 -14.19 -0.75 6.33
C ALA A 253 -13.63 -1.95 7.12
N ILE A 254 -14.46 -2.55 7.98
CA ILE A 254 -14.08 -3.72 8.78
C ILE A 254 -14.55 -4.96 8.05
N ALA A 255 -13.59 -5.74 7.54
CA ALA A 255 -13.89 -6.92 6.76
C ALA A 255 -14.46 -8.06 7.60
N VAL A 256 -15.47 -8.76 7.07
CA VAL A 256 -16.13 -9.90 7.67
C VAL A 256 -16.18 -11.04 6.66
N GLY A 257 -15.44 -12.10 6.88
CA GLY A 257 -15.34 -13.20 5.92
C GLY A 257 -14.84 -14.51 6.52
N PRO A 258 -14.78 -15.58 5.72
CA PRO A 258 -14.43 -16.92 6.19
C PRO A 258 -12.97 -17.06 6.61
N ILE A 259 -12.05 -16.30 6.04
CA ILE A 259 -10.61 -16.29 6.39
C ILE A 259 -10.39 -15.54 7.71
N LEU A 260 -11.24 -14.56 8.00
CA LEU A 260 -11.07 -13.64 9.11
C LEU A 260 -11.59 -14.23 10.44
N ASN A 261 -10.89 -13.94 11.54
CA ASN A 261 -11.27 -14.47 12.83
C ASN A 261 -12.55 -13.82 13.37
N ARG A 262 -13.64 -14.57 13.37
CA ARG A 262 -14.99 -14.10 13.73
C ARG A 262 -15.07 -13.46 15.12
N LYS A 263 -14.35 -14.01 16.13
CA LYS A 263 -14.36 -13.49 17.51
C LYS A 263 -13.73 -12.11 17.56
N HIS A 264 -12.52 -11.98 17.01
CA HIS A 264 -11.77 -10.73 16.98
C HIS A 264 -12.45 -9.65 16.11
N THR A 265 -12.95 -10.02 14.94
CA THR A 265 -13.71 -9.10 14.06
C THR A 265 -14.96 -8.55 14.76
N ARG A 266 -15.76 -9.40 15.42
CA ARG A 266 -16.94 -8.94 16.17
C ARG A 266 -16.58 -8.03 17.34
N ALA A 267 -15.50 -8.34 18.06
CA ALA A 267 -15.02 -7.51 19.15
C ALA A 267 -14.56 -6.14 18.64
N CYS A 268 -13.87 -6.11 17.50
CA CYS A 268 -13.44 -4.88 16.83
C CYS A 268 -14.65 -4.02 16.39
N ILE A 269 -15.67 -4.62 15.78
CA ILE A 269 -16.91 -3.93 15.39
C ILE A 269 -17.63 -3.37 16.62
N LYS A 270 -17.72 -4.16 17.71
CA LYS A 270 -18.32 -3.70 18.97
C LYS A 270 -17.57 -2.50 19.52
N LEU A 271 -16.25 -2.56 19.59
CA LEU A 271 -15.41 -1.46 20.05
C LEU A 271 -15.60 -0.19 19.21
N ALA A 272 -15.64 -0.32 17.88
CA ALA A 272 -15.88 0.81 16.99
C ALA A 272 -17.21 1.51 17.30
N LYS A 273 -18.28 0.75 17.57
CA LYS A 273 -19.59 1.28 18.00
C LYS A 273 -19.53 1.94 19.36
N ASP A 274 -18.94 1.28 20.35
CA ASP A 274 -18.87 1.76 21.75
C ASP A 274 -18.06 3.08 21.83
N GLU A 275 -16.95 3.19 21.09
CA GLU A 275 -16.11 4.38 21.06
C GLU A 275 -16.51 5.40 19.98
N LYS A 276 -17.59 5.15 19.25
CA LYS A 276 -18.09 6.02 18.16
C LYS A 276 -17.04 6.31 17.09
N ILE A 277 -16.21 5.32 16.77
CA ILE A 277 -15.29 5.39 15.64
C ILE A 277 -16.09 5.09 14.38
N THR A 278 -16.02 6.01 13.43
CA THR A 278 -16.73 5.88 12.14
C THR A 278 -16.21 4.66 11.40
N HIS A 279 -17.13 3.77 10.99
CA HIS A 279 -16.77 2.51 10.31
C HIS A 279 -17.89 2.02 9.40
N GLN A 280 -17.51 1.16 8.49
CA GLN A 280 -18.37 0.45 7.54
C GLN A 280 -18.12 -1.06 7.72
N ILE A 281 -19.01 -1.91 7.22
CA ILE A 281 -18.84 -3.37 7.25
C ILE A 281 -18.62 -3.85 5.83
N ASP A 282 -17.54 -4.59 5.63
CA ASP A 282 -17.11 -5.11 4.36
C ASP A 282 -17.28 -6.65 4.33
N PRO A 283 -18.30 -7.18 3.65
CA PRO A 283 -18.53 -8.63 3.55
C PRO A 283 -17.64 -9.26 2.49
N GLU A 284 -16.61 -9.99 2.91
CA GLU A 284 -15.68 -10.73 2.08
C GLU A 284 -16.10 -12.21 1.97
N ALA A 285 -16.52 -12.63 0.79
CA ALA A 285 -17.04 -13.98 0.60
C ALA A 285 -15.94 -15.05 0.39
N GLY A 286 -14.72 -14.66 0.05
CA GLY A 286 -13.64 -15.56 -0.33
C GLY A 286 -12.26 -15.06 0.08
N ASP A 287 -11.35 -15.07 -0.89
CA ASP A 287 -10.02 -14.47 -0.73
C ASP A 287 -10.14 -12.95 -0.64
N THR A 288 -9.40 -12.35 0.27
CA THR A 288 -9.44 -10.91 0.50
C THR A 288 -8.56 -10.11 -0.47
N GLY A 289 -7.73 -10.79 -1.27
CA GLY A 289 -6.72 -10.13 -2.12
C GLY A 289 -5.66 -9.34 -1.36
N THR A 290 -5.51 -9.59 -0.04
CA THR A 290 -4.63 -8.84 0.85
C THR A 290 -3.74 -9.78 1.67
N GLU A 291 -2.80 -9.24 2.43
CA GLU A 291 -1.93 -10.00 3.34
C GLU A 291 -2.70 -10.82 4.40
N ALA A 292 -4.00 -10.58 4.61
CA ALA A 292 -4.80 -11.34 5.59
C ALA A 292 -4.86 -12.83 5.27
N ALA A 293 -4.86 -13.21 3.99
CA ALA A 293 -4.81 -14.61 3.57
C ALA A 293 -3.49 -15.29 4.00
N VAL A 294 -2.37 -14.56 3.93
CA VAL A 294 -1.06 -15.07 4.35
C VAL A 294 -1.01 -15.24 5.87
N HIS A 295 -1.49 -14.25 6.63
CA HIS A 295 -1.54 -14.34 8.09
C HIS A 295 -2.36 -15.56 8.54
N ALA A 296 -3.51 -15.78 7.91
CA ALA A 296 -4.43 -16.87 8.29
C ALA A 296 -3.80 -18.26 8.17
N VAL A 297 -2.85 -18.46 7.27
CA VAL A 297 -2.24 -19.79 6.98
C VAL A 297 -0.77 -19.90 7.40
N ALA A 298 -0.18 -18.81 7.92
CA ALA A 298 1.22 -18.83 8.34
C ALA A 298 1.41 -19.75 9.54
N ARG A 299 2.40 -20.68 9.47
CA ARG A 299 2.72 -21.66 10.53
C ARG A 299 1.49 -22.50 10.90
N GLU A 300 1.02 -22.36 12.15
CA GLU A 300 -0.20 -22.99 12.66
C GLU A 300 -1.47 -22.15 12.39
N GLY A 301 -1.33 -21.06 11.68
CA GLY A 301 -2.36 -20.05 11.43
C GLY A 301 -2.37 -18.95 12.50
N ILE A 302 -2.48 -17.71 12.08
CA ILE A 302 -2.62 -16.56 12.98
C ILE A 302 -4.05 -16.05 12.88
N PRO A 303 -4.79 -15.97 14.00
CA PRO A 303 -6.10 -15.29 13.99
C PRO A 303 -5.95 -13.88 13.42
N VAL A 304 -6.69 -13.53 12.36
CA VAL A 304 -6.51 -12.27 11.66
C VAL A 304 -7.80 -11.46 11.58
N ILE A 305 -7.68 -10.14 11.66
CA ILE A 305 -8.68 -9.14 11.25
C ILE A 305 -8.12 -8.27 10.13
N LEU A 306 -9.00 -7.82 9.25
CA LEU A 306 -8.68 -6.93 8.15
C LEU A 306 -9.44 -5.62 8.33
N LEU A 307 -8.71 -4.51 8.26
CA LEU A 307 -9.22 -3.14 8.35
C LEU A 307 -8.84 -2.41 7.07
N SER A 308 -9.81 -2.09 6.24
CA SER A 308 -9.57 -1.54 4.91
C SER A 308 -9.92 -0.06 4.84
N ILE A 309 -9.10 0.68 4.10
CA ILE A 309 -9.28 2.11 3.83
C ILE A 309 -9.91 2.26 2.45
N PRO A 310 -11.12 2.87 2.33
CA PRO A 310 -11.71 3.09 1.03
C PRO A 310 -10.82 3.93 0.12
N SER A 311 -10.45 3.38 -1.05
CA SER A 311 -9.62 4.02 -2.07
C SER A 311 -10.34 3.99 -3.41
N LYS A 312 -10.49 5.17 -4.05
CA LYS A 312 -11.00 5.29 -5.42
C LYS A 312 -9.86 5.13 -6.41
N TYR A 313 -10.19 4.59 -7.58
CA TYR A 313 -9.25 4.49 -8.71
C TYR A 313 -8.02 3.66 -8.38
N MET A 314 -8.17 2.64 -7.52
CA MET A 314 -7.12 1.69 -7.14
C MET A 314 -6.37 1.18 -8.37
N HIS A 315 -5.05 0.95 -8.25
CA HIS A 315 -4.16 0.55 -9.32
C HIS A 315 -4.09 1.54 -10.51
N THR A 316 -4.31 2.83 -10.20
CA THR A 316 -4.05 3.92 -11.14
C THR A 316 -3.03 4.91 -10.57
N THR A 317 -2.67 5.91 -11.34
CA THR A 317 -1.76 6.96 -10.87
C THR A 317 -2.47 8.08 -10.10
N VAL A 318 -3.79 7.99 -9.91
CA VAL A 318 -4.64 9.03 -9.28
C VAL A 318 -5.53 8.47 -8.18
N GLU A 319 -5.05 7.49 -7.46
CA GLU A 319 -5.75 6.88 -6.33
C GLU A 319 -6.15 7.94 -5.31
N MET A 320 -7.33 7.78 -4.71
CA MET A 320 -7.88 8.80 -3.82
C MET A 320 -8.38 8.19 -2.51
N VAL A 321 -7.90 8.74 -1.39
CA VAL A 321 -8.34 8.35 -0.04
C VAL A 321 -8.80 9.55 0.78
N SER A 322 -9.51 9.27 1.87
CA SER A 322 -9.85 10.27 2.90
C SER A 322 -8.84 10.18 4.06
N VAL A 323 -8.23 11.29 4.41
CA VAL A 323 -7.33 11.39 5.59
C VAL A 323 -8.05 10.98 6.88
N ASP A 324 -9.34 11.28 6.97
CA ASP A 324 -10.14 10.94 8.16
C ASP A 324 -10.36 9.43 8.28
N ASP A 325 -10.48 8.71 7.15
CA ASP A 325 -10.60 7.24 7.15
C ASP A 325 -9.28 6.59 7.57
N VAL A 326 -8.14 7.11 7.11
CA VAL A 326 -6.79 6.66 7.53
C VAL A 326 -6.61 6.82 9.04
N ILE A 327 -6.98 7.98 9.60
CA ILE A 327 -6.92 8.24 11.04
C ILE A 327 -7.87 7.31 11.81
N ALA A 328 -9.11 7.11 11.32
CA ALA A 328 -10.08 6.23 11.94
C ALA A 328 -9.58 4.77 12.01
N THR A 329 -8.93 4.29 10.93
CA THR A 329 -8.34 2.95 10.85
C THR A 329 -7.23 2.78 11.89
N GLY A 330 -6.26 3.70 11.92
CA GLY A 330 -5.18 3.66 12.91
C GLY A 330 -5.68 3.75 14.35
N ARG A 331 -6.66 4.63 14.61
CA ARG A 331 -7.27 4.77 15.94
C ARG A 331 -8.01 3.50 16.37
N LEU A 332 -8.80 2.90 15.48
CA LEU A 332 -9.52 1.66 15.80
C LEU A 332 -8.56 0.52 16.16
N ALA A 333 -7.55 0.30 15.32
CA ALA A 333 -6.53 -0.72 15.57
C ALA A 333 -5.80 -0.50 16.90
N ALA A 334 -5.35 0.72 17.20
CA ALA A 334 -4.67 1.04 18.46
C ALA A 334 -5.56 0.80 19.70
N ARG A 335 -6.83 1.22 19.63
CA ARG A 335 -7.80 1.01 20.71
C ARG A 335 -8.10 -0.47 20.89
N TYR A 336 -8.20 -1.22 19.79
CA TYR A 336 -8.42 -2.65 19.84
C TYR A 336 -7.22 -3.37 20.50
N ILE A 337 -6.00 -3.02 20.13
CA ILE A 337 -4.76 -3.55 20.76
C ILE A 337 -4.74 -3.25 22.26
N ALA A 338 -4.98 -1.98 22.64
CA ALA A 338 -4.94 -1.55 24.04
C ALA A 338 -6.04 -2.19 24.92
N GLY A 339 -7.19 -2.53 24.33
CA GLY A 339 -8.32 -3.18 25.02
C GLY A 339 -8.24 -4.70 25.08
N ARG A 340 -7.21 -5.32 24.48
CA ARG A 340 -7.05 -6.78 24.55
C ARG A 340 -6.72 -7.22 25.99
N VAL A 341 -7.54 -8.09 26.50
CA VAL A 341 -7.26 -8.83 27.75
C VAL A 341 -6.90 -10.26 27.33
N LYS A 342 -5.75 -10.78 27.81
CA LYS A 342 -5.44 -12.20 27.67
C LYS A 342 -6.51 -13.03 28.41
N GLU A 343 -7.09 -13.98 27.70
CA GLU A 343 -7.94 -15.04 28.30
C GLU A 343 -7.09 -16.11 28.95
#